data_e522a2ab42f6ee0a63b07d658cfc0bf2
#
_entry.id   e522a2ab42f6ee0a63b07d658cfc0bf2
#
_cell.length_a   1.000
_cell.length_b   1.000
_cell.length_c   1.000
_cell.angle_alpha   90.00
_cell.angle_beta   90.00
_cell.angle_gamma   90.00
#
_symmetry.space_group_name_H-M   'P 1'
#
loop_
_entity.id
_entity.type
_entity.pdbx_description
1 polymer ?
#
loop_
_entity_poly.entity_id
_entity_poly.type
_entity_poly.pdbx_seq_one_letter_code
_entity_poly.pdbx_strand_id
1 'polypeptide(L)'
;MENYNTTAQGHELGWEDEIQQESSFILLPEGDYRFTVEKFDRARHNGSDKIPPCNKAILHFRVSSPDGSSVLLQENLFLHTKMEWKLSEFFASIGMKQKGQAARMNWQEVNGKSGICHVKIRNYDKKDGGIGQANQIEKWYPSYDQPQLAQSAPQQSYT
;
A
#
# COMPACT_ATOMS: atom_id res chain seq x y z
N MET A 1 12.98 -16.50 -31.72
CA MET A 1 12.69 -16.11 -31.49
C MET A 1 12.25 -15.44 -31.02
N GLU A 2 12.20 -15.11 -30.72
CA GLU A 2 11.82 -14.58 -30.35
C GLU A 2 11.49 -13.94 -29.76
N ASN A 3 11.36 -13.44 -29.34
CA ASN A 3 10.85 -12.97 -28.75
C ASN A 3 10.43 -12.24 -28.34
N TYR A 4 10.40 -11.59 -28.36
CA TYR A 4 9.90 -10.82 -28.37
C TYR A 4 8.85 -10.29 -27.72
N ASN A 5 8.20 -9.50 -28.03
CA ASN A 5 6.91 -9.37 -27.49
C ASN A 5 6.80 -9.85 -26.10
N THR A 6 7.71 -10.55 -25.70
CA THR A 6 7.70 -11.09 -24.37
C THR A 6 7.95 -10.06 -23.31
N THR A 7 8.27 -8.83 -23.65
CA THR A 7 8.51 -7.84 -22.63
C THR A 7 7.31 -7.61 -21.73
N ALA A 8 6.09 -7.71 -22.27
CA ALA A 8 4.90 -7.45 -21.45
C ALA A 8 4.50 -8.66 -20.64
N GLN A 9 4.70 -9.83 -21.17
CA GLN A 9 4.19 -11.02 -20.53
C GLN A 9 5.26 -11.93 -19.95
N GLY A 10 6.48 -11.71 -20.38
CA GLY A 10 7.56 -12.55 -19.92
C GLY A 10 7.54 -13.91 -20.57
N HIS A 11 8.44 -14.74 -20.13
CA HIS A 11 8.56 -16.10 -20.61
C HIS A 11 9.26 -16.95 -19.56
N GLU A 12 9.11 -18.24 -19.72
CA GLU A 12 9.73 -19.18 -18.78
C GLU A 12 11.23 -19.23 -19.00
N LEU A 13 12.00 -19.34 -17.93
CA LEU A 13 13.44 -19.50 -17.99
C LEU A 13 13.82 -20.95 -17.83
N GLY A 14 14.79 -21.38 -18.61
CA GLY A 14 15.39 -22.69 -18.44
C GLY A 14 16.41 -22.66 -17.32
N TRP A 15 16.86 -23.88 -16.93
CA TRP A 15 17.77 -24.01 -15.81
C TRP A 15 19.12 -23.37 -16.06
N GLU A 16 19.53 -23.28 -17.32
CA GLU A 16 20.85 -22.78 -17.68
C GLU A 16 20.79 -21.38 -18.31
N ASP A 17 19.65 -20.78 -18.34
CA ASP A 17 19.50 -19.47 -18.98
C ASP A 17 20.23 -18.40 -18.21
N GLU A 18 20.66 -17.40 -18.94
CA GLU A 18 21.27 -16.22 -18.33
C GLU A 18 20.21 -15.30 -17.74
N ILE A 19 20.54 -14.66 -16.65
CA ILE A 19 19.69 -13.61 -16.10
C ILE A 19 20.47 -12.32 -16.14
N GLN A 20 19.80 -11.23 -16.48
CA GLN A 20 20.48 -9.94 -16.57
C GLN A 20 19.64 -8.78 -16.04
N GLN A 21 18.37 -8.97 -15.92
CA GLN A 21 17.54 -7.89 -15.39
C GLN A 21 17.74 -7.75 -13.89
N GLU A 22 18.10 -6.56 -13.45
CA GLU A 22 18.30 -6.30 -12.04
C GLU A 22 16.96 -6.08 -11.35
N SER A 23 16.92 -6.36 -10.07
CA SER A 23 15.72 -6.04 -9.32
C SER A 23 15.59 -4.51 -9.27
N SER A 24 14.36 -4.05 -9.48
CA SER A 24 14.11 -2.63 -9.44
C SER A 24 13.52 -2.28 -8.08
N PHE A 25 13.98 -1.16 -7.56
CA PHE A 25 13.48 -0.66 -6.29
C PHE A 25 13.02 0.77 -6.51
N ILE A 26 11.77 1.05 -6.19
CA ILE A 26 11.20 2.36 -6.31
C ILE A 26 10.91 2.88 -4.93
N LEU A 27 11.47 4.04 -4.61
CA LEU A 27 11.18 4.72 -3.35
C LEU A 27 10.40 5.97 -3.69
N LEU A 28 9.14 6.02 -3.26
CA LEU A 28 8.31 7.18 -3.52
C LEU A 28 8.70 8.33 -2.60
N PRO A 29 8.76 9.55 -3.11
CA PRO A 29 8.93 10.71 -2.24
C PRO A 29 7.80 10.80 -1.22
N GLU A 30 8.07 11.36 -0.08
CA GLU A 30 7.02 11.57 0.91
C GLU A 30 5.92 12.45 0.32
N GLY A 31 4.66 12.06 0.54
CA GLY A 31 3.54 12.82 0.00
C GLY A 31 2.26 12.01 0.01
N ASP A 32 1.27 12.56 -0.65
CA ASP A 32 -0.06 11.96 -0.72
C ASP A 32 -0.21 11.22 -2.04
N TYR A 33 -0.76 10.02 -1.96
CA TYR A 33 -0.88 9.15 -3.13
C TYR A 33 -2.21 8.41 -3.10
N ARG A 34 -2.67 8.06 -4.28
CA ARG A 34 -3.82 7.17 -4.41
C ARG A 34 -3.35 5.73 -4.23
N PHE A 35 -4.15 4.97 -3.51
CA PHE A 35 -3.88 3.55 -3.31
C PHE A 35 -5.08 2.71 -3.72
N THR A 36 -4.80 1.45 -4.01
CA THR A 36 -5.84 0.44 -4.21
C THR A 36 -5.48 -0.76 -3.34
N VAL A 37 -6.48 -1.31 -2.67
CA VAL A 37 -6.27 -2.53 -1.89
C VAL A 37 -6.21 -3.69 -2.85
N GLU A 38 -5.07 -4.35 -2.93
CA GLU A 38 -4.92 -5.51 -3.79
C GLU A 38 -5.54 -6.74 -3.15
N LYS A 39 -5.25 -6.95 -1.89
CA LYS A 39 -5.79 -8.07 -1.12
C LYS A 39 -5.46 -7.87 0.34
N PHE A 40 -6.02 -8.72 1.17
CA PHE A 40 -5.59 -8.81 2.56
C PHE A 40 -5.57 -10.26 2.99
N ASP A 41 -4.75 -10.53 3.99
CA ASP A 41 -4.66 -11.85 4.60
C ASP A 41 -5.13 -11.74 6.05
N ARG A 42 -5.85 -12.76 6.51
CA ARG A 42 -6.25 -12.84 7.90
C ARG A 42 -5.15 -13.54 8.67
N ALA A 43 -4.77 -12.97 9.80
CA ALA A 43 -3.66 -13.50 10.57
C ALA A 43 -3.93 -13.29 12.06
N ARG A 44 -3.00 -13.71 12.87
CA ARG A 44 -3.13 -13.60 14.32
C ARG A 44 -1.90 -12.90 14.87
N HIS A 45 -2.15 -11.91 15.71
CA HIS A 45 -1.11 -11.21 16.47
C HIS A 45 -1.00 -11.89 17.83
N ASN A 46 0.17 -12.36 18.19
CA ASN A 46 0.33 -13.12 19.44
C ASN A 46 0.60 -12.24 20.64
N GLY A 47 0.59 -10.93 20.44
CA GLY A 47 0.79 -10.01 21.55
C GLY A 47 2.13 -9.33 21.50
N SER A 48 2.17 -8.11 21.95
CA SER A 48 3.40 -7.34 22.10
C SER A 48 3.22 -6.46 23.32
N ASP A 49 4.25 -5.66 23.62
CA ASP A 49 4.16 -4.75 24.76
C ASP A 49 3.01 -3.78 24.63
N LYS A 50 2.65 -3.41 23.39
CA LYS A 50 1.67 -2.36 23.18
C LYS A 50 0.30 -2.87 22.80
N ILE A 51 0.22 -4.03 22.17
CA ILE A 51 -1.04 -4.56 21.66
C ILE A 51 -1.23 -5.99 22.16
N PRO A 52 -2.31 -6.26 22.89
CA PRO A 52 -2.58 -7.63 23.33
C PRO A 52 -2.87 -8.55 22.14
N PRO A 53 -2.87 -9.86 22.36
CA PRO A 53 -3.19 -10.80 21.28
C PRO A 53 -4.54 -10.49 20.67
N CYS A 54 -4.59 -10.54 19.33
CA CYS A 54 -5.84 -10.26 18.62
C CYS A 54 -5.68 -10.71 17.17
N ASN A 55 -6.78 -10.71 16.45
CA ASN A 55 -6.73 -10.91 15.01
C ASN A 55 -6.13 -9.69 14.34
N LYS A 56 -5.53 -9.91 13.18
CA LYS A 56 -5.01 -8.79 12.40
C LYS A 56 -5.24 -9.05 10.92
N ALA A 57 -5.37 -7.96 10.19
CA ALA A 57 -5.44 -8.00 8.74
C ALA A 57 -4.13 -7.50 8.18
N ILE A 58 -3.53 -8.26 7.28
CA ILE A 58 -2.33 -7.85 6.58
C ILE A 58 -2.79 -7.36 5.22
N LEU A 59 -2.74 -6.05 5.03
CA LEU A 59 -3.26 -5.44 3.80
C LEU A 59 -2.13 -5.17 2.84
N HIS A 60 -2.39 -5.43 1.57
CA HIS A 60 -1.44 -5.19 0.49
C HIS A 60 -2.02 -4.09 -0.38
N PHE A 61 -1.28 -3.00 -0.49
CA PHE A 61 -1.72 -1.81 -1.21
C PHE A 61 -0.84 -1.60 -2.42
N ARG A 62 -1.48 -1.26 -3.54
CA ARG A 62 -0.76 -0.72 -4.69
C ARG A 62 -0.88 0.80 -4.60
N VAL A 63 0.24 1.47 -4.45
CA VAL A 63 0.28 2.92 -4.30
C VAL A 63 0.82 3.49 -5.60
N SER A 64 0.06 4.37 -6.21
CA SER A 64 0.34 4.85 -7.57
C SER A 64 0.87 6.27 -7.54
N SER A 65 1.90 6.50 -8.30
CA SER A 65 2.50 7.82 -8.48
C SER A 65 1.91 8.48 -9.73
N PRO A 66 1.88 9.82 -9.76
CA PRO A 66 1.35 10.51 -10.96
C PRO A 66 2.09 10.17 -12.25
N ASP A 67 3.35 9.74 -12.16
CA ASP A 67 4.12 9.42 -13.35
C ASP A 67 3.83 8.01 -13.88
N GLY A 68 2.88 7.31 -13.28
CA GLY A 68 2.49 5.99 -13.72
C GLY A 68 3.18 4.85 -13.01
N SER A 69 4.21 5.12 -12.24
CA SER A 69 4.85 4.07 -11.47
C SER A 69 4.02 3.72 -10.25
N SER A 70 4.26 2.55 -9.70
CA SER A 70 3.55 2.13 -8.50
C SER A 70 4.46 1.24 -7.67
N VAL A 71 4.13 1.20 -6.37
CA VAL A 71 4.82 0.31 -5.44
C VAL A 71 3.78 -0.45 -4.65
N LEU A 72 4.17 -1.61 -4.16
CA LEU A 72 3.33 -2.40 -3.26
C LEU A 72 3.79 -2.16 -1.84
N LEU A 73 2.87 -1.78 -0.99
CA LEU A 73 3.14 -1.57 0.43
C LEU A 73 2.24 -2.49 1.23
N GLN A 74 2.74 -2.89 2.38
CA GLN A 74 2.02 -3.80 3.25
C GLN A 74 1.85 -3.14 4.60
N GLU A 75 0.65 -3.22 5.17
CA GLU A 75 0.35 -2.66 6.48
C GLU A 75 -0.48 -3.65 7.27
N ASN A 76 -0.25 -3.67 8.56
CA ASN A 76 -1.01 -4.49 9.48
C ASN A 76 -2.05 -3.65 10.19
N LEU A 77 -3.29 -4.13 10.23
CA LEU A 77 -4.33 -3.52 11.04
C LEU A 77 -4.73 -4.52 12.13
N PHE A 78 -4.60 -4.11 13.36
CA PHE A 78 -4.89 -4.97 14.51
C PHE A 78 -6.32 -4.77 14.95
N LEU A 79 -7.08 -5.88 15.06
CA LEU A 79 -8.49 -5.82 15.43
C LEU A 79 -8.59 -5.81 16.94
N HIS A 80 -8.26 -4.68 17.50
CA HIS A 80 -8.27 -4.45 18.94
C HIS A 80 -8.71 -3.01 19.20
N THR A 81 -9.42 -2.80 20.29
CA THR A 81 -9.92 -1.46 20.58
C THR A 81 -8.82 -0.43 20.74
N LYS A 82 -7.64 -0.85 21.16
CA LYS A 82 -6.50 0.08 21.24
C LYS A 82 -6.11 0.65 19.89
N MET A 83 -6.42 -0.04 18.81
CA MET A 83 -6.09 0.38 17.45
C MET A 83 -7.34 0.70 16.65
N GLU A 84 -8.46 0.88 17.33
CA GLU A 84 -9.73 1.14 16.63
C GLU A 84 -9.67 2.42 15.81
N TRP A 85 -8.94 3.42 16.30
CA TRP A 85 -8.80 4.68 15.57
C TRP A 85 -8.19 4.46 14.19
N LYS A 86 -7.25 3.52 14.10
CA LYS A 86 -6.57 3.25 12.83
C LYS A 86 -7.48 2.46 11.90
N LEU A 87 -8.24 1.53 12.46
CA LEU A 87 -9.26 0.81 11.68
C LEU A 87 -10.29 1.78 11.12
N SER A 88 -10.76 2.72 11.94
CA SER A 88 -11.71 3.73 11.48
C SER A 88 -11.13 4.58 10.36
N GLU A 89 -9.87 4.97 10.52
CA GLU A 89 -9.20 5.79 9.51
C GLU A 89 -9.14 5.07 8.18
N PHE A 90 -8.77 3.79 8.20
CA PHE A 90 -8.67 3.01 6.97
C PHE A 90 -10.04 2.85 6.30
N PHE A 91 -11.05 2.42 7.07
CA PHE A 91 -12.37 2.19 6.48
C PHE A 91 -13.00 3.49 5.98
N ALA A 92 -12.75 4.60 6.66
CA ALA A 92 -13.23 5.89 6.16
C ALA A 92 -12.56 6.25 4.85
N SER A 93 -11.29 5.89 4.68
CA SER A 93 -10.55 6.26 3.47
C SER A 93 -11.07 5.56 2.23
N ILE A 94 -11.63 4.37 2.38
CA ILE A 94 -12.18 3.62 1.25
C ILE A 94 -13.70 3.78 1.14
N GLY A 95 -14.26 4.75 1.87
CA GLY A 95 -15.67 5.08 1.75
C GLY A 95 -16.61 4.17 2.51
N MET A 96 -16.10 3.34 3.41
CA MET A 96 -16.92 2.37 4.12
C MET A 96 -17.28 2.82 5.53
N LYS A 97 -16.92 4.06 5.89
CA LYS A 97 -17.31 4.63 7.17
C LYS A 97 -17.51 6.12 6.98
N GLN A 98 -18.61 6.65 7.51
CA GLN A 98 -18.89 8.08 7.45
C GLN A 98 -18.47 8.75 8.74
N LYS A 99 -18.27 10.06 8.68
CA LYS A 99 -17.80 10.82 9.82
C LYS A 99 -18.78 10.70 10.97
N GLY A 100 -18.25 10.34 12.14
CA GLY A 100 -19.05 10.30 13.34
C GLY A 100 -20.06 9.17 13.43
N GLN A 101 -20.01 8.23 12.49
CA GLN A 101 -20.95 7.12 12.48
C GLN A 101 -20.23 5.80 12.68
N ALA A 102 -20.86 4.91 13.42
CA ALA A 102 -20.35 3.55 13.56
C ALA A 102 -20.48 2.84 12.22
N ALA A 103 -19.60 1.88 11.99
CA ALA A 103 -19.64 1.10 10.77
C ALA A 103 -19.19 -0.31 11.07
N ARG A 104 -19.76 -1.26 10.33
CA ARG A 104 -19.31 -2.64 10.41
C ARG A 104 -18.10 -2.82 9.53
N MET A 105 -17.10 -3.56 10.01
CA MET A 105 -15.93 -3.86 9.21
C MET A 105 -16.30 -4.97 8.23
N ASN A 106 -16.66 -4.56 7.03
CA ASN A 106 -17.06 -5.53 6.01
C ASN A 106 -15.85 -5.92 5.19
N TRP A 107 -15.04 -6.80 5.73
CA TRP A 107 -13.78 -7.21 5.11
C TRP A 107 -13.97 -7.84 3.74
N GLN A 108 -15.15 -8.41 3.50
CA GLN A 108 -15.42 -9.05 2.22
C GLN A 108 -15.43 -8.09 1.05
N GLU A 109 -15.61 -6.81 1.32
CA GLU A 109 -15.70 -5.82 0.24
C GLU A 109 -14.49 -4.91 0.17
N VAL A 110 -13.45 -5.21 0.93
CA VAL A 110 -12.29 -4.33 1.02
C VAL A 110 -11.41 -4.41 -0.22
N ASN A 111 -11.25 -5.61 -0.79
CA ASN A 111 -10.38 -5.79 -1.94
C ASN A 111 -10.88 -4.97 -3.13
N GLY A 112 -9.95 -4.28 -3.80
CA GLY A 112 -10.30 -3.45 -4.94
C GLY A 112 -10.71 -2.04 -4.59
N LYS A 113 -10.93 -1.74 -3.33
CA LYS A 113 -11.27 -0.39 -2.91
C LYS A 113 -10.05 0.51 -3.00
N SER A 114 -10.29 1.80 -3.21
CA SER A 114 -9.20 2.74 -3.32
C SER A 114 -9.47 3.97 -2.47
N GLY A 115 -8.42 4.72 -2.22
CA GLY A 115 -8.49 5.93 -1.43
C GLY A 115 -7.19 6.68 -1.55
N ILE A 116 -6.96 7.62 -0.64
CA ILE A 116 -5.76 8.43 -0.62
C ILE A 116 -5.08 8.26 0.73
N CYS A 117 -3.77 8.10 0.68
CA CYS A 117 -2.97 7.94 1.88
C CYS A 117 -1.77 8.87 1.84
N HIS A 118 -1.18 9.08 3.00
CA HIS A 118 0.08 9.81 3.10
C HIS A 118 1.19 8.80 3.30
N VAL A 119 2.17 8.85 2.42
CA VAL A 119 3.32 7.93 2.44
C VAL A 119 4.53 8.69 2.94
N LYS A 120 5.27 8.06 3.83
CA LYS A 120 6.51 8.62 4.33
C LYS A 120 7.66 7.67 4.02
N ILE A 121 8.86 8.13 4.27
CA ILE A 121 10.06 7.32 4.12
C ILE A 121 10.56 6.97 5.50
N ARG A 122 10.78 5.68 5.71
CA ARG A 122 11.26 5.15 6.98
C ARG A 122 12.65 4.58 6.77
N ASN A 123 13.56 4.92 7.67
CA ASN A 123 14.89 4.33 7.67
C ASN A 123 14.88 3.08 8.53
N TYR A 124 15.66 2.10 8.13
CA TYR A 124 15.79 0.87 8.92
C TYR A 124 17.22 0.34 8.80
N ASP A 125 17.62 -0.44 9.78
CA ASP A 125 18.95 -1.03 9.78
C ASP A 125 18.95 -2.28 8.92
N LYS A 126 19.89 -2.34 7.99
CA LYS A 126 20.06 -3.55 7.19
C LYS A 126 20.87 -4.57 7.93
N LYS A 127 20.69 -5.82 7.57
CA LYS A 127 21.45 -6.91 8.20
C LYS A 127 22.93 -6.80 7.97
N ASP A 128 23.33 -6.18 6.87
CA ASP A 128 24.75 -6.02 6.55
C ASP A 128 25.38 -4.79 7.19
N GLY A 129 24.64 -4.09 8.04
CA GLY A 129 25.18 -2.94 8.76
C GLY A 129 24.90 -1.60 8.14
N GLY A 130 24.28 -1.54 6.96
CA GLY A 130 23.94 -0.27 6.34
C GLY A 130 22.57 0.22 6.76
N ILE A 131 22.21 1.38 6.23
CA ILE A 131 20.89 1.98 6.46
C ILE A 131 20.08 1.85 5.17
N GLY A 132 18.90 1.27 5.29
CA GLY A 132 17.99 1.20 4.17
C GLY A 132 16.83 2.16 4.34
N GLN A 133 16.12 2.40 3.24
CA GLN A 133 14.92 3.23 3.25
C GLN A 133 13.77 2.47 2.65
N ALA A 134 12.59 2.67 3.21
CA ALA A 134 11.38 2.03 2.72
C ALA A 134 10.22 2.99 2.86
N ASN A 135 9.25 2.84 1.97
CA ASN A 135 8.01 3.59 2.10
C ASN A 135 7.12 2.93 3.14
N GLN A 136 6.36 3.76 3.80
CA GLN A 136 5.38 3.32 4.79
C GLN A 136 4.19 4.24 4.74
N ILE A 137 3.00 3.68 4.85
CA ILE A 137 1.80 4.50 4.93
C ILE A 137 1.72 5.07 6.34
N GLU A 138 1.70 6.40 6.41
CA GLU A 138 1.61 7.07 7.70
C GLU A 138 0.18 7.22 8.13
N LYS A 139 -0.71 7.54 7.20
CA LYS A 139 -2.13 7.68 7.51
C LYS A 139 -2.96 7.57 6.25
N TRP A 140 -4.24 7.34 6.45
CA TRP A 140 -5.23 7.32 5.38
C TRP A 140 -6.14 8.52 5.56
N TYR A 141 -6.49 9.19 4.46
CA TYR A 141 -7.41 10.32 4.50
C TYR A 141 -8.83 9.84 4.29
N PRO A 142 -9.78 10.30 5.09
CA PRO A 142 -11.17 9.86 4.91
C PRO A 142 -11.70 10.32 3.56
N SER A 143 -12.58 9.51 2.99
CA SER A 143 -13.11 9.82 1.65
C SER A 143 -13.88 11.13 1.61
N TYR A 144 -14.40 11.57 2.73
CA TYR A 144 -15.16 12.81 2.80
C TYR A 144 -14.29 14.04 3.06
N ASP A 145 -12.98 13.88 3.14
CA ASP A 145 -12.08 14.99 3.41
C ASP A 145 -10.68 14.63 2.91
N GLN A 146 -10.56 14.58 1.59
CA GLN A 146 -9.33 14.16 0.97
C GLN A 146 -8.49 15.32 0.48
N PRO A 147 -7.17 15.22 0.55
CA PRO A 147 -6.32 16.22 -0.06
C PRO A 147 -6.39 16.14 -1.57
N GLN A 148 -6.00 17.21 -2.22
CA GLN A 148 -5.91 17.22 -3.66
C GLN A 148 -4.56 16.65 -4.07
N LEU A 149 -4.58 15.65 -4.94
CA LEU A 149 -3.36 15.01 -5.37
C LEU A 149 -2.70 15.81 -6.48
N ALA A 150 -1.37 15.66 -6.58
CA ALA A 150 -0.64 16.20 -7.70
C ALA A 150 -1.14 15.55 -8.98
N GLN A 151 -1.17 16.32 -10.04
CA GLN A 151 -1.64 15.83 -11.31
C GLN A 151 -0.51 15.44 -12.19
N SER A 152 -0.75 14.47 -13.05
CA SER A 152 0.22 14.14 -14.06
C SER A 152 0.42 15.33 -14.98
N ALA A 153 1.65 15.57 -15.34
CA ALA A 153 1.96 16.75 -16.12
C ALA A 153 1.12 16.90 -17.36
N PRO A 154 0.96 15.88 -18.16
CA PRO A 154 0.23 16.12 -19.41
C PRO A 154 -1.20 16.36 -19.23
N GLN A 155 -1.73 16.12 -18.15
CA GLN A 155 -3.05 16.23 -18.12
C GLN A 155 -3.47 17.55 -17.86
N GLN A 156 -3.07 18.13 -17.88
CA GLN A 156 -3.61 19.11 -17.74
C GLN A 156 -3.85 19.88 -18.65
N SER A 157 -3.61 19.78 -18.85
CA SER A 157 -3.81 20.12 -19.55
C SER A 157 -4.11 20.49 -20.32
N TYR A 158 -4.24 20.72 -20.46
CA TYR A 158 -4.39 20.90 -21.21
C TYR A 158 -4.89 21.33 -21.57
N THR A 159 -4.97 21.64 -21.50
CA THR A 159 -5.39 21.98 -21.77
C THR A 159 -5.71 22.28 -22.39
#